data_c2c04b319cbc5d9ccdfc2a0829761684
#
_entry.id   c2c04b319cbc5d9ccdfc2a0829761684
#
_cell.length_a   1.000
_cell.length_b   1.000
_cell.length_c   1.000
_cell.angle_alpha   90.00
_cell.angle_beta   90.00
_cell.angle_gamma   90.00
#
_symmetry.space_group_name_H-M   'P 1'
#
loop_
_entity.id
_entity.type
_entity.pdbx_description
1 polymer ?
#
loop_
_entity_poly.entity_id
_entity_poly.type
_entity_poly.pdbx_seq_one_letter_code
_entity_poly.pdbx_strand_id
1 'polypeptide(L)'
;MNKIFFLFFKLPYKGSRLAMYLVLPNDNKNIGDTLEAMENVKDLDQDLSEANITISLPKFKIESSYKLKKSLNKLGLETLFDSSQADLTGLNENPKDKSLFVDEVVQKAFIEGY
;
A
#
# COMPACT_ATOMS: atom_id res chain seq x y z
N MET A 1 31.68 8.18 -1.84
CA MET A 1 30.79 9.16 -1.22
C MET A 1 29.36 8.71 -1.45
N ASN A 2 28.70 8.16 -0.42
CA ASN A 2 27.29 7.75 -0.54
C ASN A 2 26.46 9.02 -0.70
N LYS A 3 25.88 9.22 -1.88
CA LYS A 3 24.92 10.31 -2.09
C LYS A 3 23.67 9.96 -1.31
N ILE A 4 23.41 10.68 -0.23
CA ILE A 4 22.14 10.58 0.50
C ILE A 4 21.06 11.16 -0.43
N PHE A 5 20.12 10.34 -0.85
CA PHE A 5 19.05 10.72 -1.80
C PHE A 5 17.84 11.31 -1.09
N PHE A 6 17.62 10.99 0.19
CA PHE A 6 16.48 11.42 0.98
C PHE A 6 16.78 11.40 2.47
N LEU A 7 16.03 12.15 3.23
CA LEU A 7 15.94 12.04 4.69
C LEU A 7 14.81 11.08 5.04
N PHE A 8 15.01 10.29 6.07
CA PHE A 8 14.07 9.27 6.49
C PHE A 8 13.77 9.43 7.97
N PHE A 9 12.48 9.48 8.32
CA PHE A 9 12.02 9.69 9.69
C PHE A 9 11.06 8.58 10.08
N LYS A 10 11.24 8.02 11.27
CA LYS A 10 10.32 7.09 11.90
C LYS A 10 9.59 7.80 13.04
N LEU A 11 8.28 7.82 12.98
CA LEU A 11 7.40 8.38 14.01
C LEU A 11 6.60 7.23 14.65
N PRO A 12 7.03 6.70 15.80
CA PRO A 12 6.32 5.62 16.46
C PRO A 12 4.99 6.11 17.02
N TYR A 13 3.94 5.31 16.85
CA TYR A 13 2.66 5.53 17.51
C TYR A 13 2.71 5.06 18.96
N LYS A 14 1.73 5.51 19.75
CA LYS A 14 1.57 5.07 21.14
C LYS A 14 1.52 3.53 21.22
N GLY A 15 2.40 2.98 22.06
CA GLY A 15 2.52 1.53 22.25
C GLY A 15 3.52 0.85 21.31
N SER A 16 4.21 1.61 20.45
CA SER A 16 5.34 1.16 19.58
C SER A 16 5.06 -0.06 18.69
N ARG A 17 3.78 -0.40 18.48
CA ARG A 17 3.39 -1.51 17.60
C ARG A 17 3.31 -1.09 16.13
N LEU A 18 3.14 0.19 15.89
CA LEU A 18 3.04 0.80 14.57
C LEU A 18 3.93 2.04 14.54
N ALA A 19 4.39 2.39 13.37
CA ALA A 19 5.11 3.63 13.13
C ALA A 19 4.69 4.22 11.77
N MET A 20 4.72 5.54 11.67
CA MET A 20 4.66 6.25 10.41
C MET A 20 6.08 6.52 9.94
N TYR A 21 6.36 6.24 8.69
CA TYR A 21 7.64 6.57 8.07
C TYR A 21 7.43 7.73 7.09
N LEU A 22 8.24 8.76 7.24
CA LEU A 22 8.25 9.92 6.34
C LEU A 22 9.56 9.92 5.58
N VAL A 23 9.47 10.13 4.28
CA VAL A 23 10.62 10.21 3.38
C VAL A 23 10.60 11.57 2.71
N LEU A 24 11.65 12.33 2.91
CA LEU A 24 11.82 13.65 2.35
C LEU A 24 12.95 13.62 1.32
N PRO A 25 12.66 13.82 0.02
CA PRO A 25 13.70 13.96 -0.99
C PRO A 25 14.63 15.11 -0.67
N ASN A 26 15.92 14.97 -0.96
CA ASN A 26 16.87 16.09 -0.87
C ASN A 26 16.64 17.09 -1.99
N ASP A 27 17.05 18.35 -1.78
CA ASP A 27 16.72 19.54 -2.58
C ASP A 27 16.90 19.42 -4.11
N ASN A 28 17.69 18.50 -4.58
CA ASN A 28 17.94 18.29 -6.01
C ASN A 28 17.40 16.94 -6.53
N LYS A 29 16.45 16.32 -5.80
CA LYS A 29 15.90 15.01 -6.15
C LYS A 29 14.40 15.09 -6.30
N ASN A 30 13.88 14.41 -7.32
CA ASN A 30 12.44 14.26 -7.49
C ASN A 30 11.93 13.03 -6.72
N ILE A 31 10.61 12.90 -6.60
CA ILE A 31 9.97 11.76 -5.93
C ILE A 31 10.28 10.44 -6.64
N GLY A 32 10.38 10.43 -7.98
CA GLY A 32 10.70 9.23 -8.75
C GLY A 32 12.07 8.65 -8.41
N ASP A 33 13.11 9.49 -8.39
CA ASP A 33 14.47 9.09 -8.01
C ASP A 33 14.51 8.55 -6.56
N THR A 34 13.71 9.15 -5.69
CA THR A 34 13.61 8.75 -4.28
C THR A 34 12.95 7.38 -4.14
N LEU A 35 11.86 7.13 -4.87
CA LEU A 35 11.18 5.83 -4.86
C LEU A 35 12.09 4.73 -5.40
N GLU A 36 12.80 4.96 -6.51
CA GLU A 36 13.76 4.01 -7.06
C GLU A 36 14.89 3.69 -6.05
N ALA A 37 15.40 4.72 -5.35
CA ALA A 37 16.40 4.52 -4.31
C ALA A 37 15.86 3.70 -3.12
N MET A 38 14.58 3.87 -2.78
CA MET A 38 13.92 3.13 -1.70
C MET A 38 13.67 1.65 -2.03
N GLU A 39 13.51 1.27 -3.30
CA GLU A 39 13.36 -0.14 -3.69
C GLU A 39 14.52 -1.02 -3.23
N ASN A 40 15.68 -0.43 -3.00
CA ASN A 40 16.88 -1.11 -2.51
C ASN A 40 17.00 -1.14 -0.98
N VAL A 41 16.11 -0.45 -0.25
CA VAL A 41 16.11 -0.43 1.23
C VAL A 41 15.42 -1.70 1.74
N LYS A 42 16.21 -2.62 2.29
CA LYS A 42 15.71 -3.90 2.80
C LYS A 42 15.12 -3.80 4.21
N ASP A 43 15.63 -2.90 5.01
CA ASP A 43 15.20 -2.69 6.39
C ASP A 43 15.05 -1.19 6.65
N LEU A 44 13.81 -0.79 6.94
CA LEU A 44 13.47 0.60 7.20
C LEU A 44 13.96 1.10 8.57
N ASP A 45 14.34 0.20 9.47
CA ASP A 45 14.81 0.55 10.81
C ASP A 45 16.35 0.56 10.92
N GLN A 46 17.03 0.17 9.84
CA GLN A 46 18.49 0.17 9.81
C GLN A 46 19.02 1.62 9.86
N ASP A 47 20.04 1.83 10.67
CA ASP A 47 20.76 3.10 10.81
C ASP A 47 19.92 4.30 11.34
N LEU A 48 18.75 4.04 11.94
CA LEU A 48 17.98 5.08 12.62
C LEU A 48 18.55 5.34 14.03
N SER A 49 18.66 6.63 14.38
CA SER A 49 19.01 7.08 15.72
C SER A 49 17.93 8.01 16.27
N GLU A 50 17.73 8.00 17.57
CA GLU A 50 16.82 8.95 18.21
C GLU A 50 17.37 10.38 18.11
N ALA A 51 16.52 11.30 17.69
CA ALA A 51 16.85 12.71 17.57
C ALA A 51 15.63 13.59 17.88
N ASN A 52 15.87 14.73 18.51
CA ASN A 52 14.87 15.75 18.69
C ASN A 52 14.85 16.64 17.42
N ILE A 53 13.83 16.47 16.62
CA ILE A 53 13.65 17.20 15.36
C ILE A 53 12.29 17.90 15.33
N THR A 54 12.21 18.98 14.59
CA THR A 54 10.95 19.66 14.27
C THR A 54 10.55 19.30 12.86
N ILE A 55 9.38 18.67 12.72
CA ILE A 55 8.81 18.31 11.43
C ILE A 55 7.58 19.19 11.16
N SER A 56 7.59 19.92 10.05
CA SER A 56 6.44 20.64 9.54
C SER A 56 5.77 19.82 8.44
N LEU A 57 4.65 19.20 8.77
CA LEU A 57 3.88 18.38 7.85
C LEU A 57 2.52 19.06 7.60
N PRO A 58 2.15 19.34 6.34
CA PRO A 58 0.82 19.86 6.04
C PRO A 58 -0.26 18.87 6.49
N LYS A 59 -1.39 19.37 6.96
CA LYS A 59 -2.57 18.52 7.13
C LYS A 59 -3.01 18.01 5.77
N PHE A 60 -3.34 16.74 5.69
CA PHE A 60 -3.74 16.11 4.43
C PHE A 60 -4.88 15.12 4.64
N LYS A 61 -5.63 14.92 3.58
CA LYS A 61 -6.58 13.82 3.43
C LYS A 61 -6.43 13.25 2.01
N ILE A 62 -6.10 11.98 1.94
CA ILE A 62 -5.93 11.26 0.67
C ILE A 62 -6.95 10.13 0.67
N GLU A 63 -7.75 10.08 -0.38
CA GLU A 63 -8.72 9.02 -0.62
C GLU A 63 -8.38 8.30 -1.92
N SER A 64 -8.54 6.99 -1.92
CA SER A 64 -8.36 6.16 -3.11
C SER A 64 -9.50 5.18 -3.27
N SER A 65 -9.88 4.92 -4.52
CA SER A 65 -10.88 3.93 -4.88
C SER A 65 -10.46 3.24 -6.17
N TYR A 66 -10.40 1.92 -6.14
CA TYR A 66 -9.96 1.11 -7.27
C TYR A 66 -10.97 0.01 -7.56
N LYS A 67 -11.30 -0.16 -8.84
CA LYS A 67 -11.99 -1.33 -9.37
C LYS A 67 -10.94 -2.34 -9.81
N LEU A 68 -10.83 -3.46 -9.11
CA LEU A 68 -9.71 -4.38 -9.22
C LEU A 68 -9.92 -5.50 -10.26
N LYS A 69 -11.14 -5.72 -10.77
CA LYS A 69 -11.47 -6.81 -11.70
C LYS A 69 -10.47 -6.95 -12.85
N LYS A 70 -10.18 -5.83 -13.55
CA LYS A 70 -9.23 -5.86 -14.69
C LYS A 70 -7.81 -6.23 -14.29
N SER A 71 -7.35 -5.74 -13.13
CA SER A 71 -6.01 -6.03 -12.63
C SER A 71 -5.89 -7.48 -12.16
N LEU A 72 -6.91 -7.98 -11.48
CA LEU A 72 -6.97 -9.36 -11.01
C LEU A 72 -7.05 -10.35 -12.17
N ASN A 73 -7.81 -10.05 -13.23
CA ASN A 73 -7.82 -10.84 -14.45
C ASN A 73 -6.41 -10.96 -15.07
N LYS A 74 -5.69 -9.84 -15.19
CA LYS A 74 -4.30 -9.84 -15.70
C LYS A 74 -3.34 -10.65 -14.83
N LEU A 75 -3.65 -10.82 -13.55
CA LEU A 75 -2.89 -11.65 -12.60
C LEU A 75 -3.32 -13.13 -12.61
N GLY A 76 -4.22 -13.53 -13.53
CA GLY A 76 -4.63 -14.92 -13.71
C GLY A 76 -5.87 -15.35 -12.92
N LEU A 77 -6.63 -14.41 -12.34
CA LEU A 77 -7.87 -14.71 -11.60
C LEU A 77 -9.14 -14.59 -12.48
N GLU A 78 -9.02 -14.91 -13.77
CA GLU A 78 -10.13 -14.76 -14.73
C GLU A 78 -11.32 -15.64 -14.39
N THR A 79 -11.08 -16.89 -13.99
CA THR A 79 -12.14 -17.87 -13.67
C THR A 79 -13.04 -17.41 -12.53
N LEU A 80 -12.53 -16.62 -11.60
CA LEU A 80 -13.30 -16.09 -10.46
C LEU A 80 -14.46 -15.20 -10.91
N PHE A 81 -14.30 -14.51 -12.03
CA PHE A 81 -15.23 -13.54 -12.59
C PHE A 81 -16.09 -14.10 -13.73
N ASP A 82 -15.88 -15.34 -14.10
CA ASP A 82 -16.62 -16.01 -15.15
C ASP A 82 -17.76 -16.84 -14.54
N SER A 83 -18.99 -16.45 -14.83
CA SER A 83 -20.20 -17.14 -14.32
C SER A 83 -20.31 -18.62 -14.73
N SER A 84 -19.58 -19.03 -15.79
CA SER A 84 -19.59 -20.41 -16.28
C SER A 84 -18.46 -21.26 -15.71
N GLN A 85 -17.41 -20.65 -15.19
CA GLN A 85 -16.19 -21.32 -14.74
C GLN A 85 -15.93 -21.18 -13.24
N ALA A 86 -16.50 -20.15 -12.60
CA ALA A 86 -16.33 -19.91 -11.18
C ALA A 86 -16.86 -21.10 -10.35
N ASP A 87 -16.08 -21.55 -9.39
CA ASP A 87 -16.50 -22.54 -8.41
C ASP A 87 -16.36 -21.97 -6.99
N LEU A 88 -17.43 -21.34 -6.52
CA LEU A 88 -17.57 -20.79 -5.18
C LEU A 88 -18.57 -21.59 -4.35
N THR A 89 -18.73 -22.88 -4.66
CA THR A 89 -19.69 -23.77 -3.98
C THR A 89 -19.42 -23.89 -2.48
N GLY A 90 -18.19 -23.67 -2.02
CA GLY A 90 -17.84 -23.64 -0.59
C GLY A 90 -18.43 -22.44 0.19
N LEU A 91 -18.91 -21.40 -0.51
CA LEU A 91 -19.57 -20.22 0.06
C LEU A 91 -21.10 -20.32 0.00
N ASN A 92 -21.64 -21.37 -0.63
CA ASN A 92 -23.07 -21.53 -0.83
C ASN A 92 -23.63 -22.62 0.08
N GLU A 93 -24.83 -22.41 0.65
CA GLU A 93 -25.54 -23.42 1.44
C GLU A 93 -25.86 -24.67 0.62
N ASN A 94 -26.06 -24.51 -0.70
CA ASN A 94 -26.21 -25.60 -1.63
C ASN A 94 -24.92 -25.84 -2.44
N PRO A 95 -24.08 -26.85 -2.08
CA PRO A 95 -22.82 -27.14 -2.78
C PRO A 95 -22.96 -27.55 -4.25
N LYS A 96 -24.19 -27.80 -4.74
CA LYS A 96 -24.47 -28.13 -6.14
C LYS A 96 -24.79 -26.90 -6.99
N ASP A 97 -25.05 -25.77 -6.35
CA ASP A 97 -25.33 -24.52 -7.04
C ASP A 97 -24.03 -23.80 -7.39
N LYS A 98 -23.69 -23.84 -8.67
CA LYS A 98 -22.51 -23.19 -9.28
C LYS A 98 -22.84 -21.85 -9.90
N SER A 99 -23.94 -21.22 -9.52
CA SER A 99 -24.35 -19.92 -10.07
C SER A 99 -23.56 -18.74 -9.47
N LEU A 100 -22.85 -18.96 -8.36
CA LEU A 100 -22.13 -17.91 -7.65
C LEU A 100 -20.78 -17.62 -8.31
N PHE A 101 -20.57 -16.35 -8.65
CA PHE A 101 -19.31 -15.83 -9.16
C PHE A 101 -19.07 -14.42 -8.62
N VAL A 102 -17.85 -13.90 -8.72
CA VAL A 102 -17.53 -12.53 -8.32
C VAL A 102 -17.81 -11.58 -9.47
N ASP A 103 -18.72 -10.66 -9.29
CA ASP A 103 -19.04 -9.64 -10.31
C ASP A 103 -17.99 -8.53 -10.31
N GLU A 104 -17.69 -7.94 -9.16
CA GLU A 104 -16.70 -6.87 -9.03
C GLU A 104 -15.95 -6.94 -7.70
N VAL A 105 -14.70 -6.45 -7.69
CA VAL A 105 -13.90 -6.22 -6.48
C VAL A 105 -13.56 -4.74 -6.42
N VAL A 106 -13.96 -4.09 -5.32
CA VAL A 106 -13.70 -2.66 -5.09
C VAL A 106 -12.88 -2.50 -3.83
N GLN A 107 -11.76 -1.80 -3.94
CA GLN A 107 -10.92 -1.38 -2.84
C GLN A 107 -11.08 0.12 -2.61
N LYS A 108 -11.40 0.52 -1.38
CA LYS A 108 -11.39 1.92 -0.95
C LYS A 108 -10.52 2.07 0.27
N ALA A 109 -9.74 3.13 0.30
CA ALA A 109 -8.91 3.50 1.44
C ALA A 109 -8.86 5.02 1.58
N PHE A 110 -8.65 5.49 2.80
CA PHE A 110 -8.31 6.88 3.05
C PHE A 110 -7.26 6.96 4.16
N ILE A 111 -6.47 8.02 4.11
CA ILE A 111 -5.55 8.42 5.17
C ILE A 111 -5.73 9.91 5.44
N GLU A 112 -5.81 10.30 6.70
CA GLU A 112 -5.98 11.66 7.12
C GLU A 112 -4.99 11.99 8.24
N GLY A 113 -4.27 13.12 8.12
CA GLY A 113 -3.32 13.63 9.10
C GLY A 113 -3.81 14.96 9.70
N TYR A 114 -3.83 15.05 11.03
CA TYR A 114 -4.28 16.25 11.79
C TYR A 114 -3.10 17.05 12.33
#